data_63212fd71c7d3424eb1cc35ecacbcaf2
#
_entry.id   63212fd71c7d3424eb1cc35ecacbcaf2
#
_cell.length_a   1.000
_cell.length_b   1.000
_cell.length_c   1.000
_cell.angle_alpha   90.00
_cell.angle_beta   90.00
_cell.angle_gamma   90.00
#
_symmetry.space_group_name_H-M   'P 1'
#
loop_
_entity.id
_entity.type
_entity.pdbx_description
1 polymer ?
#
loop_
_entity_poly.entity_id
_entity_poly.type
_entity_poly.pdbx_seq_one_letter_code
_entity_poly.pdbx_strand_id
1 'polypeptide(L)'
;PRPIMERSEWSNLNGLWKYAVLPLGKSIPDSFEGDILVPFAVESSLSGVGKTLGEDKELWYQREFVIPSKWRGKRILLHFGAVDWKTEVWVNNIKVGEHTGGFTPFTFDITQALKNSENNLVVKVWDPTEKGTQPRGKQVSNPHGIWYTPVSGIWQTVWLEPVSEHYITDIKTTPDIDLNKVKVKVETDDNRYSDKF
;
A
#
# COMPACT_ATOMS: atom_id res chain seq x y z
N PRO A 1 7.96 5.39 5.55
CA PRO A 1 7.10 6.57 5.63
C PRO A 1 7.31 7.27 6.96
N ARG A 2 7.06 8.57 6.99
CA ARG A 2 7.07 9.36 8.22
C ARG A 2 5.64 9.84 8.42
N PRO A 3 4.82 9.12 9.18
CA PRO A 3 3.45 9.51 9.40
C PRO A 3 3.42 10.84 10.18
N ILE A 4 2.53 11.73 9.78
CA ILE A 4 2.21 12.94 10.55
C ILE A 4 1.50 12.53 11.84
N MET A 5 0.83 11.39 11.81
CA MET A 5 0.06 10.82 12.89
C MET A 5 0.57 9.42 13.20
N GLU A 6 0.81 9.12 14.46
CA GLU A 6 1.31 7.84 14.94
C GLU A 6 0.33 7.23 15.96
N ARG A 7 0.15 5.91 15.89
CA ARG A 7 -0.59 5.12 16.88
C ARG A 7 0.35 4.14 17.57
N SER A 8 0.11 3.91 18.84
CA SER A 8 0.93 2.99 19.67
C SER A 8 0.84 1.53 19.23
N GLU A 9 -0.28 1.13 18.63
CA GLU A 9 -0.53 -0.22 18.19
C GLU A 9 -0.49 -0.29 16.65
N TRP A 10 0.40 -1.12 16.13
CA TRP A 10 0.50 -1.40 14.69
C TRP A 10 1.27 -2.71 14.46
N SER A 11 1.20 -3.26 13.26
CA SER A 11 1.94 -4.45 12.85
C SER A 11 2.51 -4.27 11.45
N ASN A 12 3.81 -4.47 11.33
CA ASN A 12 4.53 -4.39 10.06
C ASN A 12 4.30 -5.67 9.23
N LEU A 13 3.93 -5.52 7.96
CA LEU A 13 3.78 -6.62 7.01
C LEU A 13 4.94 -6.71 6.00
N ASN A 14 5.98 -5.87 6.12
CA ASN A 14 7.18 -6.03 5.29
C ASN A 14 7.84 -7.40 5.53
N GLY A 15 8.67 -7.82 4.61
CA GLY A 15 9.38 -9.10 4.66
C GLY A 15 9.10 -9.94 3.41
N LEU A 16 9.26 -11.25 3.51
CA LEU A 16 9.05 -12.14 2.38
C LEU A 16 7.56 -12.35 2.11
N TRP A 17 7.16 -12.11 0.86
CA TRP A 17 5.85 -12.40 0.31
C TRP A 17 6.01 -13.38 -0.84
N LYS A 18 4.98 -14.16 -1.15
CA LYS A 18 4.92 -14.90 -2.41
C LYS A 18 4.66 -13.93 -3.55
N TYR A 19 5.23 -14.23 -4.75
CA TYR A 19 4.94 -13.44 -5.94
C TYR A 19 4.70 -14.32 -7.18
N ALA A 20 3.98 -13.79 -8.15
CA ALA A 20 3.84 -14.34 -9.50
C ALA A 20 3.73 -13.19 -10.51
N VAL A 21 4.24 -13.40 -11.73
CA VAL A 21 4.09 -12.48 -12.87
C VAL A 21 3.24 -13.14 -13.92
N LEU A 22 2.04 -12.62 -14.17
CA LEU A 22 1.08 -13.21 -15.08
C LEU A 22 0.73 -12.24 -16.23
N PRO A 23 0.28 -12.75 -17.38
CA PRO A 23 -0.34 -11.90 -18.41
C PRO A 23 -1.54 -11.14 -17.86
N LEU A 24 -1.86 -9.98 -18.46
CA LEU A 24 -3.01 -9.15 -18.08
C LEU A 24 -4.33 -9.93 -18.06
N GLY A 25 -5.19 -9.56 -17.10
CA GLY A 25 -6.55 -10.05 -17.00
C GLY A 25 -6.70 -11.46 -16.43
N LYS A 26 -5.65 -11.98 -15.80
CA LYS A 26 -5.75 -13.26 -15.07
C LYS A 26 -6.41 -13.07 -13.73
N SER A 27 -7.05 -14.12 -13.24
CA SER A 27 -7.56 -14.23 -11.86
C SER A 27 -6.41 -14.43 -10.87
N ILE A 28 -6.72 -14.38 -9.58
CA ILE A 28 -5.79 -14.73 -8.50
C ILE A 28 -5.10 -16.07 -8.83
N PRO A 29 -3.75 -16.11 -8.84
CA PRO A 29 -3.02 -17.32 -9.20
C PRO A 29 -3.24 -18.44 -8.17
N ASP A 30 -3.37 -19.68 -8.65
CA ASP A 30 -3.41 -20.87 -7.80
C ASP A 30 -2.01 -21.25 -7.26
N SER A 31 -0.95 -20.78 -7.91
CA SER A 31 0.44 -20.99 -7.53
C SER A 31 1.30 -19.78 -7.77
N PHE A 32 2.33 -19.61 -6.97
CA PHE A 32 3.28 -18.50 -7.02
C PHE A 32 4.66 -19.00 -7.49
N GLU A 33 5.43 -18.12 -8.14
CA GLU A 33 6.74 -18.45 -8.72
C GLU A 33 7.85 -18.54 -7.65
N GLY A 34 7.71 -17.79 -6.55
CA GLY A 34 8.75 -17.72 -5.52
C GLY A 34 8.44 -16.65 -4.47
N ASP A 35 9.51 -16.16 -3.85
CA ASP A 35 9.45 -15.16 -2.80
C ASP A 35 10.00 -13.81 -3.29
N ILE A 36 9.38 -12.72 -2.83
CA ILE A 36 9.83 -11.35 -3.05
C ILE A 36 9.93 -10.61 -1.71
N LEU A 37 11.00 -9.87 -1.51
CA LEU A 37 11.19 -9.07 -0.29
C LEU A 37 10.51 -7.70 -0.42
N VAL A 38 9.38 -7.53 0.25
CA VAL A 38 8.66 -6.24 0.36
C VAL A 38 9.34 -5.39 1.45
N PRO A 39 9.61 -4.08 1.23
CA PRO A 39 9.05 -3.22 0.18
C PRO A 39 10.06 -2.89 -0.94
N PHE A 40 10.70 -3.85 -1.53
CA PHE A 40 11.60 -3.59 -2.66
C PHE A 40 10.88 -3.87 -3.98
N ALA A 41 11.02 -2.93 -4.93
CA ALA A 41 10.46 -3.08 -6.28
C ALA A 41 10.97 -4.37 -6.94
N VAL A 42 10.13 -4.99 -7.77
CA VAL A 42 10.43 -6.27 -8.41
C VAL A 42 11.69 -6.24 -9.28
N GLU A 43 12.06 -5.08 -9.82
CA GLU A 43 13.28 -4.86 -10.60
C GLU A 43 14.55 -4.80 -9.75
N SER A 44 14.40 -4.45 -8.47
CA SER A 44 15.55 -4.34 -7.57
C SER A 44 16.12 -5.70 -7.23
N SER A 45 17.45 -5.82 -7.24
CA SER A 45 18.15 -7.01 -6.73
C SER A 45 17.86 -7.27 -5.24
N LEU A 46 17.55 -6.24 -4.48
CA LEU A 46 17.16 -6.35 -3.06
C LEU A 46 15.81 -7.03 -2.86
N SER A 47 14.94 -7.03 -3.87
CA SER A 47 13.68 -7.79 -3.82
C SER A 47 13.90 -9.30 -3.85
N GLY A 48 15.07 -9.74 -4.32
CA GLY A 48 15.38 -11.15 -4.60
C GLY A 48 14.87 -11.63 -5.96
N VAL A 49 14.20 -10.77 -6.75
CA VAL A 49 13.59 -11.14 -8.05
C VAL A 49 14.37 -10.56 -9.22
N GLY A 50 14.57 -9.25 -9.29
CA GLY A 50 15.37 -8.60 -10.34
C GLY A 50 14.76 -8.71 -11.76
N LYS A 51 13.42 -8.75 -11.88
CA LYS A 51 12.71 -8.87 -13.17
C LYS A 51 12.06 -7.55 -13.55
N THR A 52 12.19 -7.14 -14.80
CA THR A 52 11.38 -6.05 -15.37
C THR A 52 10.01 -6.62 -15.76
N LEU A 53 8.94 -5.93 -15.39
CA LEU A 53 7.58 -6.31 -15.78
C LEU A 53 7.33 -5.95 -17.26
N GLY A 54 6.81 -5.15 -17.74
CA GLY A 54 6.30 -4.80 -19.03
C GLY A 54 4.80 -4.54 -18.97
N GLU A 55 4.31 -3.79 -19.93
CA GLU A 55 2.93 -3.32 -19.98
C GLU A 55 1.87 -4.41 -20.14
N ASP A 56 2.29 -5.60 -20.57
CA ASP A 56 1.45 -6.76 -20.87
C ASP A 56 1.29 -7.74 -19.68
N LYS A 57 1.86 -7.40 -18.52
CA LYS A 57 1.89 -8.27 -17.34
C LYS A 57 1.36 -7.61 -16.08
N GLU A 58 0.95 -8.43 -15.15
CA GLU A 58 0.54 -8.07 -13.79
C GLU A 58 1.42 -8.78 -12.79
N LEU A 59 1.85 -8.08 -11.75
CA LEU A 59 2.59 -8.60 -10.62
C LEU A 59 1.60 -8.90 -9.49
N TRP A 60 1.60 -10.15 -9.06
CA TRP A 60 0.77 -10.64 -7.98
C TRP A 60 1.62 -10.90 -6.74
N TYR A 61 1.11 -10.53 -5.58
CA TYR A 61 1.69 -10.76 -4.28
C TYR A 61 0.72 -11.53 -3.40
N GLN A 62 1.27 -12.35 -2.49
CA GLN A 62 0.49 -13.00 -1.43
C GLN A 62 1.24 -12.96 -0.11
N ARG A 63 0.51 -12.68 0.98
CA ARG A 63 1.02 -12.68 2.35
C ARG A 63 -0.02 -13.23 3.30
N GLU A 64 0.38 -14.19 4.11
CA GLU A 64 -0.41 -14.64 5.25
C GLU A 64 -0.11 -13.79 6.48
N PHE A 65 -1.13 -13.50 7.28
CA PHE A 65 -1.02 -12.71 8.50
C PHE A 65 -2.10 -13.07 9.51
N VAL A 66 -1.83 -12.79 10.78
CA VAL A 66 -2.75 -13.01 11.90
C VAL A 66 -2.96 -11.69 12.63
N ILE A 67 -4.21 -11.43 13.01
CA ILE A 67 -4.57 -10.26 13.82
C ILE A 67 -4.28 -10.57 15.29
N PRO A 68 -3.48 -9.74 15.99
CA PRO A 68 -3.27 -9.90 17.43
C PRO A 68 -4.58 -9.96 18.21
N SER A 69 -4.70 -10.88 19.17
CA SER A 69 -5.94 -11.07 19.93
C SER A 69 -6.39 -9.82 20.70
N LYS A 70 -5.45 -8.96 21.09
CA LYS A 70 -5.71 -7.67 21.75
C LYS A 70 -6.41 -6.64 20.85
N TRP A 71 -6.48 -6.90 19.53
CA TRP A 71 -7.15 -6.03 18.55
C TRP A 71 -8.61 -6.46 18.28
N ARG A 72 -9.10 -7.50 18.94
CA ARG A 72 -10.49 -7.94 18.77
C ARG A 72 -11.50 -6.83 19.07
N GLY A 73 -12.51 -6.71 18.21
CA GLY A 73 -13.55 -5.69 18.32
C GLY A 73 -13.14 -4.31 17.86
N LYS A 74 -11.90 -4.14 17.37
CA LYS A 74 -11.46 -2.90 16.73
C LYS A 74 -11.62 -3.00 15.22
N ARG A 75 -11.71 -1.85 14.56
CA ARG A 75 -11.54 -1.78 13.10
C ARG A 75 -10.07 -1.95 12.77
N ILE A 76 -9.79 -2.62 11.66
CA ILE A 76 -8.41 -2.88 11.21
C ILE A 76 -8.19 -2.20 9.88
N LEU A 77 -7.23 -1.29 9.86
CA LEU A 77 -6.80 -0.57 8.66
C LEU A 77 -5.55 -1.24 8.08
N LEU A 78 -5.58 -1.46 6.76
CA LEU A 78 -4.43 -1.91 5.98
C LEU A 78 -3.90 -0.73 5.19
N HIS A 79 -2.64 -0.40 5.42
CA HIS A 79 -1.97 0.75 4.81
C HIS A 79 -0.88 0.31 3.86
N PHE A 80 -0.76 1.06 2.76
CA PHE A 80 0.36 0.99 1.82
C PHE A 80 1.01 2.38 1.74
N GLY A 81 2.31 2.45 1.93
CA GLY A 81 3.05 3.69 1.79
C GLY A 81 3.12 4.18 0.34
N ALA A 82 3.38 3.28 -0.60
CA ALA A 82 3.22 3.49 -2.03
C ALA A 82 3.32 2.16 -2.80
N VAL A 83 2.59 2.08 -3.90
CA VAL A 83 2.62 0.97 -4.87
C VAL A 83 2.54 1.56 -6.28
N ASP A 84 3.48 1.26 -7.16
CA ASP A 84 3.48 1.70 -8.55
C ASP A 84 2.98 0.59 -9.44
N TRP A 85 1.90 0.72 -10.19
CA TRP A 85 1.05 1.90 -10.45
C TRP A 85 -0.42 1.66 -10.06
N LYS A 86 -1.15 0.75 -10.77
CA LYS A 86 -2.55 0.40 -10.50
C LYS A 86 -2.60 -0.84 -9.62
N THR A 87 -3.21 -0.70 -8.47
CA THR A 87 -3.24 -1.72 -7.40
C THR A 87 -4.66 -2.17 -7.14
N GLU A 88 -4.86 -3.47 -7.00
CA GLU A 88 -6.09 -4.07 -6.48
C GLU A 88 -5.74 -4.98 -5.29
N VAL A 89 -6.58 -4.98 -4.25
CA VAL A 89 -6.29 -5.68 -2.98
C VAL A 89 -7.47 -6.55 -2.55
N TRP A 90 -7.15 -7.79 -2.16
CA TRP A 90 -8.10 -8.74 -1.59
C TRP A 90 -7.60 -9.25 -0.24
N VAL A 91 -8.54 -9.46 0.68
CA VAL A 91 -8.32 -10.17 1.93
C VAL A 91 -9.30 -11.33 1.97
N ASN A 92 -8.79 -12.56 2.13
CA ASN A 92 -9.61 -13.78 2.16
C ASN A 92 -10.54 -13.90 0.95
N ASN A 93 -10.06 -13.55 -0.25
CA ASN A 93 -10.78 -13.53 -1.53
C ASN A 93 -11.88 -12.43 -1.63
N ILE A 94 -12.02 -11.56 -0.65
CA ILE A 94 -12.91 -10.39 -0.70
C ILE A 94 -12.10 -9.20 -1.19
N LYS A 95 -12.50 -8.56 -2.32
CA LYS A 95 -11.86 -7.33 -2.80
C LYS A 95 -12.16 -6.21 -1.82
N VAL A 96 -11.11 -5.66 -1.21
CA VAL A 96 -11.23 -4.59 -0.20
C VAL A 96 -11.02 -3.20 -0.80
N GLY A 97 -10.40 -3.11 -1.97
CA GLY A 97 -10.27 -1.85 -2.68
C GLY A 97 -9.31 -1.88 -3.85
N GLU A 98 -9.16 -0.72 -4.47
CA GLU A 98 -8.20 -0.45 -5.54
C GLU A 98 -7.62 0.97 -5.39
N HIS A 99 -6.43 1.17 -5.92
CA HIS A 99 -5.75 2.47 -5.94
C HIS A 99 -5.03 2.65 -7.26
N THR A 100 -4.93 3.89 -7.70
CA THR A 100 -4.14 4.28 -8.87
C THR A 100 -3.26 5.46 -8.53
N GLY A 101 -1.95 5.29 -8.67
CA GLY A 101 -0.95 6.31 -8.35
C GLY A 101 0.28 5.70 -7.69
N GLY A 102 1.48 5.94 -8.26
CA GLY A 102 2.72 5.29 -7.82
C GLY A 102 3.38 5.90 -6.59
N PHE A 103 2.93 7.08 -6.11
CA PHE A 103 3.69 7.89 -5.14
C PHE A 103 2.90 8.28 -3.89
N THR A 104 1.59 8.02 -3.87
CA THR A 104 0.71 8.40 -2.77
C THR A 104 0.36 7.21 -1.89
N PRO A 105 0.30 7.39 -0.56
CA PRO A 105 -0.18 6.35 0.34
C PRO A 105 -1.68 6.14 0.19
N PHE A 106 -2.14 4.94 0.51
CA PHE A 106 -3.56 4.62 0.55
C PHE A 106 -3.87 3.60 1.65
N THR A 107 -5.14 3.55 2.05
CA THR A 107 -5.59 2.77 3.20
C THR A 107 -6.93 2.12 2.89
N PHE A 108 -7.10 0.87 3.33
CA PHE A 108 -8.37 0.15 3.27
C PHE A 108 -8.78 -0.33 4.66
N ASP A 109 -10.05 -0.18 5.00
CA ASP A 109 -10.64 -0.87 6.15
C ASP A 109 -10.92 -2.32 5.75
N ILE A 110 -10.21 -3.25 6.37
CA ILE A 110 -10.30 -4.67 6.06
C ILE A 110 -11.13 -5.46 7.08
N THR A 111 -11.72 -4.80 8.05
CA THR A 111 -12.40 -5.40 9.22
C THR A 111 -13.40 -6.48 8.82
N GLN A 112 -14.25 -6.19 7.82
CA GLN A 112 -15.31 -7.11 7.39
C GLN A 112 -14.80 -8.31 6.57
N ALA A 113 -13.56 -8.24 6.08
CA ALA A 113 -12.94 -9.32 5.31
C ALA A 113 -12.11 -10.28 6.18
N LEU A 114 -11.91 -9.96 7.46
CA LEU A 114 -11.06 -10.73 8.37
C LEU A 114 -11.74 -11.99 8.89
N LYS A 115 -10.92 -13.02 9.10
CA LYS A 115 -11.24 -14.24 9.87
C LYS A 115 -10.58 -14.19 11.24
N ASN A 116 -11.10 -14.99 12.18
CA ASN A 116 -10.51 -15.13 13.53
C ASN A 116 -9.23 -15.99 13.57
N SER A 117 -8.81 -16.51 12.41
CA SER A 117 -7.62 -17.33 12.23
C SER A 117 -6.61 -16.61 11.35
N GLU A 118 -5.79 -17.35 10.63
CA GLU A 118 -4.90 -16.83 9.61
C GLU A 118 -5.69 -16.21 8.44
N ASN A 119 -5.22 -15.06 7.98
CA ASN A 119 -5.79 -14.29 6.89
C ASN A 119 -4.83 -14.28 5.71
N ASN A 120 -5.37 -14.30 4.51
CA ASN A 120 -4.64 -14.24 3.27
C ASN A 120 -4.84 -12.88 2.59
N LEU A 121 -3.75 -12.14 2.42
CA LEU A 121 -3.71 -10.86 1.69
C LEU A 121 -3.15 -11.13 0.29
N VAL A 122 -3.89 -10.71 -0.73
CA VAL A 122 -3.46 -10.76 -2.13
C VAL A 122 -3.46 -9.33 -2.69
N VAL A 123 -2.39 -8.98 -3.38
CA VAL A 123 -2.23 -7.69 -4.05
C VAL A 123 -1.87 -7.93 -5.51
N LYS A 124 -2.61 -7.30 -6.42
CA LYS A 124 -2.31 -7.28 -7.84
C LYS A 124 -1.84 -5.89 -8.23
N VAL A 125 -0.78 -5.81 -9.01
CA VAL A 125 -0.23 -4.54 -9.50
C VAL A 125 -0.01 -4.62 -11.00
N TRP A 126 -0.44 -3.59 -11.71
CA TRP A 126 -0.10 -3.34 -13.11
C TRP A 126 0.62 -2.01 -13.23
N ASP A 127 1.79 -2.03 -13.84
CA ASP A 127 2.60 -0.84 -14.11
C ASP A 127 3.07 -0.85 -15.56
N PRO A 128 2.58 0.08 -16.40
CA PRO A 128 3.00 0.19 -17.79
C PRO A 128 4.31 0.96 -17.95
N THR A 129 4.99 1.36 -16.87
CA THR A 129 6.23 2.17 -16.86
C THR A 129 6.10 3.45 -17.68
N GLU A 130 6.62 3.45 -18.93
CA GLU A 130 6.60 4.60 -19.84
C GLU A 130 5.46 4.59 -20.85
N LYS A 131 4.62 3.56 -20.85
CA LYS A 131 3.47 3.43 -21.74
C LYS A 131 2.24 4.06 -21.13
N GLY A 132 1.74 5.13 -21.74
CA GLY A 132 0.59 5.88 -21.24
C GLY A 132 0.95 7.26 -20.72
N THR A 133 0.04 7.84 -19.92
CA THR A 133 0.10 9.26 -19.48
C THR A 133 0.32 9.42 -17.98
N GLN A 134 0.50 8.31 -17.25
CA GLN A 134 0.74 8.35 -15.79
C GLN A 134 2.08 9.01 -15.46
N PRO A 135 2.20 9.66 -14.31
CA PRO A 135 3.48 10.14 -13.79
C PRO A 135 4.44 8.97 -13.57
N ARG A 136 5.62 9.03 -14.17
CA ARG A 136 6.64 7.97 -14.08
C ARG A 136 8.03 8.48 -13.65
N GLY A 137 8.18 9.80 -13.50
CA GLY A 137 9.49 10.40 -13.31
C GLY A 137 10.43 10.11 -14.49
N LYS A 138 11.62 9.58 -14.20
CA LYS A 138 12.63 9.21 -15.21
C LYS A 138 12.69 7.72 -15.51
N GLN A 139 11.65 6.96 -15.16
CA GLN A 139 11.59 5.52 -15.38
C GLN A 139 11.40 5.19 -16.87
N VAL A 140 12.15 4.24 -17.39
CA VAL A 140 12.03 3.70 -18.76
C VAL A 140 12.38 2.22 -18.77
N SER A 141 11.78 1.47 -19.71
CA SER A 141 12.00 0.03 -19.85
C SER A 141 13.44 -0.31 -20.29
N ASN A 142 14.12 0.62 -20.95
CA ASN A 142 15.52 0.49 -21.36
C ASN A 142 16.37 1.65 -20.80
N PRO A 143 16.85 1.56 -19.54
CA PRO A 143 17.57 2.63 -18.87
C PRO A 143 18.83 3.05 -19.60
N HIS A 144 19.02 4.36 -19.79
CA HIS A 144 20.20 4.94 -20.42
C HIS A 144 20.35 6.43 -20.08
N GLY A 145 21.57 6.96 -20.10
CA GLY A 145 21.84 8.36 -19.82
C GLY A 145 21.27 8.81 -18.48
N ILE A 146 20.27 9.71 -18.51
CA ILE A 146 19.59 10.24 -17.32
C ILE A 146 18.35 9.43 -16.90
N TRP A 147 18.00 8.39 -17.64
CA TRP A 147 16.80 7.59 -17.40
C TRP A 147 17.11 6.40 -16.49
N TYR A 148 16.17 6.07 -15.60
CA TYR A 148 16.31 5.07 -14.55
C TYR A 148 15.53 3.79 -14.85
N THR A 149 15.95 2.72 -14.18
CA THR A 149 15.21 1.46 -14.09
C THR A 149 13.80 1.69 -13.58
N PRO A 150 12.79 0.96 -14.10
CA PRO A 150 11.44 0.99 -13.55
C PRO A 150 11.41 0.62 -12.07
N VAL A 151 10.37 1.09 -11.40
CA VAL A 151 10.04 0.75 -10.01
C VAL A 151 8.59 0.31 -10.01
N SER A 152 8.36 -1.00 -10.14
CA SER A 152 7.01 -1.55 -10.22
C SER A 152 6.65 -2.31 -8.95
N GLY A 153 5.37 -2.25 -8.55
CA GLY A 153 4.86 -2.95 -7.40
C GLY A 153 4.99 -2.19 -6.07
N ILE A 154 5.00 -2.95 -4.98
CA ILE A 154 5.08 -2.40 -3.62
C ILE A 154 6.51 -1.93 -3.36
N TRP A 155 6.71 -0.61 -3.19
CA TRP A 155 8.04 -0.04 -2.96
C TRP A 155 8.17 0.76 -1.66
N GLN A 156 7.08 0.88 -0.89
CA GLN A 156 7.09 1.40 0.47
C GLN A 156 6.36 0.45 1.43
N THR A 157 6.54 0.70 2.74
CA THR A 157 6.04 -0.13 3.83
C THR A 157 4.55 -0.46 3.70
N VAL A 158 4.21 -1.70 4.05
CA VAL A 158 2.83 -2.18 4.25
C VAL A 158 2.65 -2.48 5.73
N TRP A 159 1.53 -2.01 6.34
CA TRP A 159 1.29 -2.24 7.76
C TRP A 159 -0.19 -2.27 8.11
N LEU A 160 -0.50 -2.79 9.29
CA LEU A 160 -1.83 -2.84 9.88
C LEU A 160 -1.90 -1.93 11.10
N GLU A 161 -3.04 -1.28 11.30
CA GLU A 161 -3.37 -0.52 12.51
C GLU A 161 -4.77 -0.86 13.01
N PRO A 162 -4.93 -1.15 14.33
CA PRO A 162 -6.24 -1.21 14.96
C PRO A 162 -6.71 0.19 15.33
N VAL A 163 -7.93 0.53 14.97
CA VAL A 163 -8.54 1.81 15.36
C VAL A 163 -9.87 1.59 16.06
N SER A 164 -10.35 2.62 16.78
CA SER A 164 -11.69 2.64 17.36
C SER A 164 -12.76 2.70 16.27
N GLU A 165 -14.04 2.54 16.64
CA GLU A 165 -15.16 2.69 15.71
C GLU A 165 -15.11 4.04 14.98
N HIS A 166 -14.81 5.10 15.73
CA HIS A 166 -14.50 6.43 15.19
C HIS A 166 -13.03 6.76 15.46
N TYR A 167 -12.35 7.28 14.46
CA TYR A 167 -10.91 7.56 14.54
C TYR A 167 -10.52 8.79 13.72
N ILE A 168 -9.40 9.39 14.08
CA ILE A 168 -8.80 10.49 13.33
C ILE A 168 -8.20 9.94 12.03
N THR A 169 -8.58 10.50 10.90
CA THR A 169 -8.08 10.13 9.57
C THR A 169 -6.93 11.01 9.12
N ASP A 170 -6.94 12.30 9.49
CA ASP A 170 -5.89 13.24 9.14
C ASP A 170 -5.75 14.37 10.16
N ILE A 171 -4.54 14.91 10.28
CA ILE A 171 -4.21 16.10 11.08
C ILE A 171 -3.39 17.04 10.23
N LYS A 172 -3.92 18.24 9.97
CA LYS A 172 -3.22 19.30 9.27
C LYS A 172 -2.90 20.46 10.21
N THR A 173 -1.62 20.77 10.32
CA THR A 173 -1.14 21.94 11.06
C THR A 173 -0.73 23.06 10.11
N THR A 174 -1.18 24.28 10.39
CA THR A 174 -0.83 25.45 9.60
C THR A 174 -0.32 26.53 10.56
N PRO A 175 1.00 26.80 10.61
CA PRO A 175 1.55 27.87 11.42
C PRO A 175 1.18 29.25 10.85
N ASP A 176 0.90 30.19 11.73
CA ASP A 176 0.71 31.61 11.46
C ASP A 176 1.73 32.39 12.28
N ILE A 177 2.82 32.79 11.64
CA ILE A 177 3.95 33.47 12.29
C ILE A 177 3.60 34.90 12.69
N ASP A 178 2.70 35.57 11.98
CA ASP A 178 2.31 36.94 12.24
C ASP A 178 1.45 37.05 13.51
N LEU A 179 0.59 36.06 13.72
CA LEU A 179 -0.27 35.97 14.90
C LEU A 179 0.29 35.09 16.01
N ASN A 180 1.49 34.54 15.84
CA ASN A 180 2.13 33.60 16.77
C ASN A 180 1.18 32.45 17.20
N LYS A 181 0.49 31.85 16.21
CA LYS A 181 -0.52 30.78 16.40
C LYS A 181 -0.24 29.61 15.49
N VAL A 182 -0.82 28.46 15.84
CA VAL A 182 -0.90 27.28 14.97
C VAL A 182 -2.37 26.88 14.84
N LYS A 183 -2.87 26.87 13.61
CA LYS A 183 -4.19 26.28 13.32
C LYS A 183 -4.03 24.78 13.14
N VAL A 184 -4.80 24.00 13.89
CA VAL A 184 -4.86 22.52 13.77
C VAL A 184 -6.23 22.15 13.21
N LYS A 185 -6.23 21.48 12.06
CA LYS A 185 -7.44 20.86 11.49
C LYS A 185 -7.35 19.35 11.72
N VAL A 186 -8.39 18.76 12.32
CA VAL A 186 -8.50 17.32 12.56
C VAL A 186 -9.66 16.79 11.72
N GLU A 187 -9.40 15.72 10.94
CA GLU A 187 -10.41 15.00 10.16
C GLU A 187 -10.68 13.65 10.82
N THR A 188 -11.94 13.21 10.79
CA THR A 188 -12.40 11.92 11.34
C THR A 188 -13.10 11.11 10.26
N ASP A 189 -13.23 9.81 10.46
CA ASP A 189 -13.83 8.85 9.51
C ASP A 189 -15.33 9.12 9.22
N ASP A 190 -16.03 9.81 10.11
CA ASP A 190 -17.45 10.16 9.99
C ASP A 190 -17.71 11.59 9.48
N ASN A 191 -16.67 12.27 8.96
CA ASN A 191 -16.72 13.65 8.47
C ASN A 191 -17.22 14.68 9.50
N ARG A 192 -17.18 14.35 10.79
CA ARG A 192 -17.48 15.34 11.84
C ARG A 192 -16.27 16.25 12.02
N TYR A 193 -16.38 17.46 11.53
CA TYR A 193 -15.35 18.48 11.75
C TYR A 193 -15.52 19.06 13.16
N SER A 194 -14.46 19.06 13.95
CA SER A 194 -14.38 19.96 15.10
C SER A 194 -13.27 20.98 14.85
N ASP A 195 -13.63 22.15 14.34
CA ASP A 195 -12.76 23.31 14.45
C ASP A 195 -12.80 23.77 15.91
N LYS A 196 -11.77 23.41 16.66
CA LYS A 196 -11.50 24.05 17.95
C LYS A 196 -10.23 24.89 17.81
N PHE A 197 -10.37 26.15 18.12
CA PHE A 197 -9.31 27.15 18.17
C PHE A 197 -8.64 27.15 19.55
#